data_2c2fa2ce98a5e8c3b3155806afb81dfd
#
_entry.id   2c2fa2ce98a5e8c3b3155806afb81dfd
#
_cell.length_a   1.000
_cell.length_b   1.000
_cell.length_c   1.000
_cell.angle_alpha   90.00
_cell.angle_beta   90.00
_cell.angle_gamma   90.00
#
_symmetry.space_group_name_H-M   'P 1'
#
loop_
_entity.id
_entity.type
_entity.pdbx_description
1 polymer ?
#
loop_
_entity_poly.entity_id
_entity_poly.type
_entity_poly.pdbx_seq_one_letter_code
_entity_poly.pdbx_strand_id
1 'polypeptide(L)'
;MSLKLGSKATVVVSSANVAREVLQKYDQMFSGRSVTGAAHTLDHHMVSMVWLPVSSQWRNLRKMCKENIFATQRLDTSQGLRQEKLQELRDYLHRSSVSRKAVNVGGAAFTTSLNLISRTLFSKDFADYDSDSSQELQEIVWGVMKNVGAFNLSDYFPVLRVIDPQGIMRDAKFYFQKLFDIFDDIINERLQVRGTSETKKNDLLEALLDHSIKNEFEFGRNDLKHLLLVSVNLITFNKLVGYKHTCLKPLSMYN
;
A
#
# COMPACT_ATOMS: atom_id res chain seq x y z
N MET A 1 4.52 9.74 -30.05
CA MET A 1 3.34 9.22 -30.79
C MET A 1 2.10 9.61 -30.00
N SER A 2 1.03 10.09 -30.67
CA SER A 2 -0.22 10.47 -30.02
C SER A 2 -1.32 9.46 -30.39
N LEU A 3 -2.07 9.00 -29.40
CA LEU A 3 -3.15 8.01 -29.52
C LEU A 3 -4.41 8.53 -28.84
N LYS A 4 -5.59 8.17 -29.37
CA LYS A 4 -6.86 8.39 -28.69
C LYS A 4 -7.39 7.02 -28.24
N LEU A 5 -7.32 6.76 -26.94
CA LEU A 5 -7.81 5.53 -26.32
C LEU A 5 -9.18 5.80 -25.68
N GLY A 6 -10.24 5.56 -26.43
CA GLY A 6 -11.59 5.94 -26.03
C GLY A 6 -11.71 7.46 -25.83
N SER A 7 -12.07 7.91 -24.64
CA SER A 7 -12.17 9.33 -24.27
C SER A 7 -10.82 9.96 -23.89
N LYS A 8 -9.75 9.16 -23.70
CA LYS A 8 -8.45 9.64 -23.23
C LYS A 8 -7.48 9.90 -24.38
N ALA A 9 -6.99 11.15 -24.50
CA ALA A 9 -5.84 11.46 -25.33
C ALA A 9 -4.57 11.00 -24.64
N THR A 10 -3.77 10.16 -25.30
CA THR A 10 -2.56 9.56 -24.74
C THR A 10 -1.37 9.91 -25.61
N VAL A 11 -0.30 10.42 -25.01
CA VAL A 11 0.97 10.68 -25.67
C VAL A 11 2.01 9.69 -25.19
N VAL A 12 2.60 8.94 -26.13
CA VAL A 12 3.68 7.99 -25.82
C VAL A 12 5.02 8.71 -26.02
N VAL A 13 5.78 8.81 -24.94
CA VAL A 13 7.13 9.37 -24.92
C VAL A 13 8.13 8.21 -25.01
N SER A 14 8.85 8.12 -26.16
CA SER A 14 9.75 7.01 -26.45
C SER A 14 11.23 7.41 -26.55
N SER A 15 11.55 8.71 -26.49
CA SER A 15 12.95 9.18 -26.54
C SER A 15 13.40 9.72 -25.18
N ALA A 16 14.67 9.48 -24.84
CA ALA A 16 15.26 9.93 -23.57
C ALA A 16 15.25 11.47 -23.43
N ASN A 17 15.43 12.20 -24.52
CA ASN A 17 15.43 13.67 -24.50
C ASN A 17 14.05 14.23 -24.16
N VAL A 18 13.00 13.72 -24.81
CA VAL A 18 11.61 14.14 -24.51
C VAL A 18 11.19 13.67 -23.11
N ALA A 19 11.61 12.47 -22.69
CA ALA A 19 11.37 12.01 -21.32
C ALA A 19 12.00 12.97 -20.28
N ARG A 20 13.21 13.47 -20.52
CA ARG A 20 13.86 14.46 -19.65
C ARG A 20 13.09 15.77 -19.62
N GLU A 21 12.60 16.24 -20.76
CA GLU A 21 11.77 17.46 -20.78
C GLU A 21 10.49 17.28 -19.96
N VAL A 22 9.78 16.18 -20.14
CA VAL A 22 8.51 15.92 -19.44
C VAL A 22 8.74 15.72 -17.94
N LEU A 23 9.76 14.92 -17.53
CA LEU A 23 9.94 14.48 -16.15
C LEU A 23 10.83 15.41 -15.29
N GLN A 24 11.59 16.32 -15.91
CA GLN A 24 12.49 17.25 -15.19
C GLN A 24 12.14 18.71 -15.47
N LYS A 25 12.05 19.12 -16.76
CA LYS A 25 11.86 20.52 -17.12
C LYS A 25 10.41 20.99 -16.90
N TYR A 26 9.44 20.13 -17.19
CA TYR A 26 8.01 20.41 -17.09
C TYR A 26 7.29 19.48 -16.13
N ASP A 27 7.99 18.96 -15.12
CA ASP A 27 7.49 17.98 -14.14
C ASP A 27 6.19 18.42 -13.46
N GLN A 28 6.06 19.69 -13.08
CA GLN A 28 4.84 20.21 -12.46
C GLN A 28 3.63 20.18 -13.40
N MET A 29 3.83 20.48 -14.70
CA MET A 29 2.75 20.45 -15.69
C MET A 29 2.25 19.01 -15.95
N PHE A 30 3.16 18.03 -15.86
CA PHE A 30 2.87 16.63 -16.11
C PHE A 30 2.73 15.79 -14.82
N SER A 31 2.70 16.44 -13.65
CA SER A 31 2.58 15.75 -12.34
C SER A 31 1.21 15.16 -12.06
N GLY A 32 0.16 15.63 -12.75
CA GLY A 32 -1.21 15.15 -12.58
C GLY A 32 -1.34 13.68 -12.99
N ARG A 33 -2.01 12.87 -12.15
CA ARG A 33 -2.27 11.45 -12.42
C ARG A 33 -3.68 11.25 -12.94
N SER A 34 -3.83 10.39 -13.93
CA SER A 34 -5.16 9.95 -14.37
C SER A 34 -5.75 9.03 -13.32
N VAL A 35 -6.81 9.48 -12.66
CA VAL A 35 -7.51 8.70 -11.63
C VAL A 35 -8.23 7.52 -12.26
N THR A 36 -8.00 6.31 -11.73
CA THR A 36 -8.69 5.09 -12.18
C THR A 36 -10.07 4.98 -11.54
N GLY A 37 -10.98 4.23 -12.15
CA GLY A 37 -12.33 4.00 -11.61
C GLY A 37 -12.29 3.42 -10.18
N ALA A 38 -11.38 2.49 -9.93
CA ALA A 38 -11.17 1.91 -8.59
C ALA A 38 -10.78 2.97 -7.54
N ALA A 39 -10.01 3.99 -7.92
CA ALA A 39 -9.59 5.04 -7.00
C ALA A 39 -10.70 6.05 -6.65
N HIS A 40 -11.79 6.08 -7.42
CA HIS A 40 -13.00 6.85 -7.05
C HIS A 40 -13.77 6.20 -5.89
N THR A 41 -13.51 4.93 -5.62
CA THR A 41 -14.18 4.21 -4.55
C THR A 41 -13.84 4.81 -3.19
N LEU A 42 -14.86 5.05 -2.36
CA LEU A 42 -14.75 5.69 -1.03
C LEU A 42 -13.99 7.02 -1.07
N ASP A 43 -14.10 7.76 -2.17
CA ASP A 43 -13.44 9.04 -2.40
C ASP A 43 -11.91 9.00 -2.21
N HIS A 44 -11.30 7.81 -2.40
CA HIS A 44 -9.86 7.61 -2.20
C HIS A 44 -9.01 8.60 -3.00
N HIS A 45 -9.44 8.97 -4.21
CA HIS A 45 -8.73 9.93 -5.06
C HIS A 45 -8.69 11.36 -4.50
N MET A 46 -9.65 11.73 -3.63
CA MET A 46 -9.77 13.07 -3.05
C MET A 46 -8.85 13.30 -1.84
N VAL A 47 -8.38 12.23 -1.22
CA VAL A 47 -7.62 12.28 0.05
C VAL A 47 -6.29 11.55 -0.02
N SER A 48 -6.09 10.68 -1.00
CA SER A 48 -4.87 9.87 -1.10
C SER A 48 -3.71 10.61 -1.74
N MET A 49 -2.57 10.64 -1.07
CA MET A 49 -1.31 11.18 -1.58
C MET A 49 -0.91 10.62 -2.97
N VAL A 50 -1.41 9.43 -3.34
CA VAL A 50 -1.12 8.81 -4.65
C VAL A 50 -1.84 9.52 -5.78
N TRP A 51 -3.05 10.02 -5.53
CA TRP A 51 -3.94 10.56 -6.58
C TRP A 51 -4.11 12.07 -6.52
N LEU A 52 -3.89 12.68 -5.37
CA LEU A 52 -3.98 14.13 -5.20
C LEU A 52 -3.06 14.88 -6.17
N PRO A 53 -3.53 15.97 -6.77
CA PRO A 53 -2.65 16.91 -7.47
C PRO A 53 -1.65 17.55 -6.50
N VAL A 54 -0.60 18.16 -7.02
CA VAL A 54 0.39 18.90 -6.22
C VAL A 54 -0.30 20.12 -5.60
N SER A 55 -0.78 19.96 -4.37
CA SER A 55 -1.54 20.92 -3.56
C SER A 55 -0.92 21.10 -2.19
N SER A 56 -1.46 21.98 -1.36
CA SER A 56 -1.09 22.12 0.05
C SER A 56 -1.33 20.81 0.82
N GLN A 57 -2.49 20.18 0.64
CA GLN A 57 -2.82 18.90 1.25
C GLN A 57 -1.82 17.81 0.85
N TRP A 58 -1.50 17.67 -0.44
CA TRP A 58 -0.50 16.72 -0.92
C TRP A 58 0.88 16.95 -0.29
N ARG A 59 1.32 18.23 -0.19
CA ARG A 59 2.60 18.57 0.43
C ARG A 59 2.64 18.22 1.91
N ASN A 60 1.53 18.47 2.63
CA ASN A 60 1.39 18.14 4.04
C ASN A 60 1.47 16.62 4.26
N LEU A 61 0.70 15.82 3.50
CA LEU A 61 0.75 14.37 3.57
C LEU A 61 2.15 13.82 3.26
N ARG A 62 2.81 14.37 2.23
CA ARG A 62 4.18 13.99 1.88
C ARG A 62 5.19 14.35 2.98
N LYS A 63 5.04 15.50 3.62
CA LYS A 63 5.86 15.93 4.76
C LYS A 63 5.68 14.95 5.92
N MET A 64 4.44 14.64 6.29
CA MET A 64 4.12 13.70 7.34
C MET A 64 4.74 12.31 7.09
N CYS A 65 4.64 11.80 5.86
CA CYS A 65 5.28 10.54 5.48
C CYS A 65 6.80 10.61 5.62
N LYS A 66 7.43 11.69 5.12
CA LYS A 66 8.88 11.86 5.20
C LYS A 66 9.37 11.87 6.64
N GLU A 67 8.69 12.58 7.52
CA GLU A 67 9.09 12.77 8.93
C GLU A 67 8.80 11.53 9.79
N ASN A 68 7.70 10.82 9.52
CA ASN A 68 7.25 9.73 10.38
C ASN A 68 7.53 8.32 9.83
N ILE A 69 7.68 8.15 8.50
CA ILE A 69 7.93 6.83 7.89
C ILE A 69 9.38 6.72 7.41
N PHE A 70 9.85 7.72 6.66
CA PHE A 70 11.11 7.66 5.92
C PHE A 70 12.26 8.43 6.57
N ALA A 71 12.09 8.94 7.80
CA ALA A 71 13.19 9.54 8.54
C ALA A 71 14.29 8.50 8.80
N THR A 72 15.56 8.87 8.57
CA THR A 72 16.73 7.98 8.74
C THR A 72 16.73 7.32 10.11
N GLN A 73 16.48 8.10 11.17
CA GLN A 73 16.40 7.58 12.54
C GLN A 73 15.33 6.49 12.71
N ARG A 74 14.16 6.61 12.03
CA ARG A 74 13.10 5.60 12.06
C ARG A 74 13.51 4.33 11.31
N LEU A 75 14.20 4.48 10.18
CA LEU A 75 14.72 3.36 9.41
C LEU A 75 15.81 2.60 10.17
N ASP A 76 16.69 3.31 10.86
CA ASP A 76 17.75 2.71 11.68
C ASP A 76 17.18 1.97 12.88
N THR A 77 16.24 2.57 13.63
CA THR A 77 15.56 1.92 14.76
C THR A 77 14.79 0.66 14.34
N SER A 78 14.32 0.59 13.10
CA SER A 78 13.63 -0.60 12.57
C SER A 78 14.56 -1.75 12.17
N GLN A 79 15.90 -1.59 12.30
CA GLN A 79 16.85 -2.64 11.95
C GLN A 79 16.70 -3.88 12.84
N GLY A 80 16.56 -3.69 14.16
CA GLY A 80 16.30 -4.79 15.10
C GLY A 80 15.03 -5.55 14.75
N LEU A 81 13.95 -4.83 14.45
CA LEU A 81 12.69 -5.45 14.02
C LEU A 81 12.84 -6.27 12.73
N ARG A 82 13.62 -5.77 11.75
CA ARG A 82 13.89 -6.54 10.53
C ARG A 82 14.63 -7.84 10.82
N GLN A 83 15.60 -7.80 11.72
CA GLN A 83 16.34 -9.01 12.12
C GLN A 83 15.44 -10.00 12.87
N GLU A 84 14.60 -9.51 13.79
CA GLU A 84 13.60 -10.33 14.51
C GLU A 84 12.68 -11.06 13.52
N LYS A 85 12.08 -10.36 12.57
CA LYS A 85 11.17 -10.96 11.58
C LYS A 85 11.86 -11.92 10.61
N LEU A 86 13.12 -11.69 10.28
CA LEU A 86 13.91 -12.66 9.50
C LEU A 86 14.26 -13.90 10.33
N GLN A 87 14.51 -13.75 11.63
CA GLN A 87 14.74 -14.90 12.51
C GLN A 87 13.47 -15.74 12.65
N GLU A 88 12.30 -15.13 12.86
CA GLU A 88 11.01 -15.85 12.89
C GLU A 88 10.78 -16.65 11.59
N LEU A 89 11.08 -16.08 10.42
CA LEU A 89 11.00 -16.79 9.14
C LEU A 89 11.95 -17.99 9.11
N ARG A 90 13.21 -17.83 9.56
CA ARG A 90 14.18 -18.93 9.62
C ARG A 90 13.70 -20.06 10.53
N ASP A 91 13.16 -19.70 11.69
CA ASP A 91 12.65 -20.67 12.66
C ASP A 91 11.44 -21.43 12.12
N TYR A 92 10.54 -20.74 11.40
CA TYR A 92 9.42 -21.37 10.68
C TYR A 92 9.91 -22.37 9.63
N LEU A 93 10.87 -21.96 8.78
CA LEU A 93 11.45 -22.82 7.74
C LEU A 93 12.17 -24.03 8.36
N HIS A 94 12.91 -23.82 9.44
CA HIS A 94 13.60 -24.90 10.15
C HIS A 94 12.62 -25.92 10.74
N ARG A 95 11.58 -25.47 11.46
CA ARG A 95 10.52 -26.36 11.99
C ARG A 95 9.83 -27.14 10.88
N SER A 96 9.52 -26.49 9.77
CA SER A 96 8.89 -27.17 8.62
C SER A 96 9.81 -28.20 7.98
N SER A 97 11.11 -27.93 7.90
CA SER A 97 12.12 -28.87 7.39
C SER A 97 12.24 -30.11 8.28
N VAL A 98 12.31 -29.92 9.59
CA VAL A 98 12.38 -31.04 10.58
C VAL A 98 11.13 -31.89 10.50
N SER A 99 9.95 -31.28 10.40
CA SER A 99 8.66 -31.98 10.28
C SER A 99 8.35 -32.49 8.86
N ARG A 100 9.26 -32.26 7.88
CA ARG A 100 9.09 -32.61 6.46
C ARG A 100 7.80 -32.04 5.84
N LYS A 101 7.33 -30.89 6.35
CA LYS A 101 6.17 -30.17 5.84
C LYS A 101 6.59 -29.31 4.65
N ALA A 102 5.86 -29.40 3.54
CA ALA A 102 6.08 -28.51 2.41
C ALA A 102 5.75 -27.06 2.79
N VAL A 103 6.59 -26.11 2.37
CA VAL A 103 6.41 -24.68 2.67
C VAL A 103 6.00 -23.92 1.42
N ASN A 104 4.93 -23.13 1.54
CA ASN A 104 4.60 -22.09 0.56
C ASN A 104 5.54 -20.89 0.77
N VAL A 105 6.63 -20.83 0.02
CA VAL A 105 7.64 -19.77 0.13
C VAL A 105 7.05 -18.39 -0.13
N GLY A 106 6.11 -18.27 -1.08
CA GLY A 106 5.42 -17.01 -1.39
C GLY A 106 4.58 -16.52 -0.21
N GLY A 107 3.80 -17.42 0.40
CA GLY A 107 3.01 -17.13 1.60
C GLY A 107 3.91 -16.72 2.78
N ALA A 108 4.98 -17.48 3.05
CA ALA A 108 5.92 -17.17 4.12
C ALA A 108 6.59 -15.79 3.94
N ALA A 109 7.05 -15.47 2.73
CA ALA A 109 7.63 -14.17 2.41
C ALA A 109 6.60 -13.02 2.56
N PHE A 110 5.35 -13.26 2.17
CA PHE A 110 4.26 -12.31 2.37
C PHE A 110 4.00 -12.06 3.85
N THR A 111 3.80 -13.11 4.66
CA THR A 111 3.57 -13.01 6.11
C THR A 111 4.70 -12.25 6.80
N THR A 112 5.97 -12.58 6.50
CA THR A 112 7.14 -11.86 7.03
C THR A 112 7.10 -10.37 6.70
N SER A 113 6.81 -10.06 5.44
CA SER A 113 6.76 -8.67 4.96
C SER A 113 5.60 -7.90 5.57
N LEU A 114 4.43 -8.54 5.66
CA LEU A 114 3.24 -7.95 6.28
C LEU A 114 3.47 -7.66 7.76
N ASN A 115 4.03 -8.62 8.52
CA ASN A 115 4.33 -8.43 9.93
C ASN A 115 5.41 -7.36 10.17
N LEU A 116 6.41 -7.28 9.30
CA LEU A 116 7.39 -6.20 9.39
C LEU A 116 6.72 -4.82 9.23
N ILE A 117 5.78 -4.70 8.31
CA ILE A 117 5.05 -3.45 8.05
C ILE A 117 4.08 -3.16 9.19
N SER A 118 3.26 -4.13 9.57
CA SER A 118 2.27 -3.94 10.63
C SER A 118 2.90 -3.63 11.99
N ARG A 119 4.04 -4.23 12.30
CA ARG A 119 4.83 -3.86 13.50
C ARG A 119 5.36 -2.43 13.42
N THR A 120 5.84 -2.02 12.25
CA THR A 120 6.35 -0.65 12.06
C THR A 120 5.21 0.38 12.14
N LEU A 121 4.04 0.06 11.59
CA LEU A 121 2.90 0.97 11.53
C LEU A 121 2.07 0.97 12.81
N PHE A 122 1.85 -0.22 13.42
CA PHE A 122 0.85 -0.44 14.48
C PHE A 122 1.40 -1.10 15.73
N SER A 123 2.69 -1.47 15.78
CA SER A 123 3.31 -2.27 16.85
C SER A 123 2.57 -3.60 17.12
N LYS A 124 2.03 -4.23 16.07
CA LYS A 124 1.24 -5.46 16.15
C LYS A 124 1.52 -6.33 14.91
N ASP A 125 1.62 -7.65 15.10
CA ASP A 125 1.66 -8.59 13.98
C ASP A 125 0.24 -8.86 13.48
N PHE A 126 0.06 -8.97 12.16
CA PHE A 126 -1.24 -9.19 11.53
C PHE A 126 -1.46 -10.62 11.10
N ALA A 127 -0.40 -11.40 10.99
CA ALA A 127 -0.48 -12.72 10.39
C ALA A 127 0.46 -13.70 11.09
N ASP A 128 0.04 -14.98 11.14
CA ASP A 128 0.87 -16.09 11.58
C ASP A 128 1.15 -17.00 10.37
N TYR A 129 2.32 -17.65 10.33
CA TYR A 129 2.71 -18.55 9.24
C TYR A 129 1.82 -19.78 9.08
N ASP A 130 1.19 -20.22 10.15
CA ASP A 130 0.36 -21.42 10.20
C ASP A 130 -1.15 -21.13 10.29
N SER A 131 -1.58 -19.85 10.20
CA SER A 131 -2.99 -19.47 10.33
C SER A 131 -3.65 -19.06 9.01
N ASP A 132 -4.96 -19.32 8.91
CA ASP A 132 -5.78 -18.90 7.76
C ASP A 132 -5.97 -17.36 7.71
N SER A 133 -5.82 -16.66 8.85
CA SER A 133 -5.88 -15.19 8.92
C SER A 133 -4.84 -14.51 8.03
N SER A 134 -3.66 -15.14 7.86
CA SER A 134 -2.64 -14.68 6.92
C SER A 134 -3.13 -14.71 5.48
N GLN A 135 -3.88 -15.74 5.09
CA GLN A 135 -4.41 -15.89 3.74
C GLN A 135 -5.53 -14.87 3.47
N GLU A 136 -6.45 -14.69 4.42
CA GLU A 136 -7.54 -13.71 4.26
C GLU A 136 -7.00 -12.29 4.08
N LEU A 137 -6.05 -11.87 4.91
CA LEU A 137 -5.47 -10.54 4.78
C LEU A 137 -4.65 -10.39 3.49
N GLN A 138 -3.98 -11.46 3.06
CA GLN A 138 -3.31 -11.50 1.76
C GLN A 138 -4.30 -11.29 0.62
N GLU A 139 -5.44 -11.95 0.65
CA GLU A 139 -6.50 -11.81 -0.35
C GLU A 139 -7.05 -10.38 -0.38
N ILE A 140 -7.28 -9.76 0.79
CA ILE A 140 -7.77 -8.39 0.89
C ILE A 140 -6.75 -7.42 0.27
N VAL A 141 -5.49 -7.47 0.70
CA VAL A 141 -4.43 -6.58 0.17
C VAL A 141 -4.22 -6.80 -1.32
N TRP A 142 -4.19 -8.07 -1.76
CA TRP A 142 -4.07 -8.40 -3.17
C TRP A 142 -5.27 -7.94 -3.99
N GLY A 143 -6.48 -8.07 -3.45
CA GLY A 143 -7.71 -7.58 -4.07
C GLY A 143 -7.68 -6.07 -4.31
N VAL A 144 -7.24 -5.29 -3.33
CA VAL A 144 -7.03 -3.84 -3.51
C VAL A 144 -6.04 -3.58 -4.65
N MET A 145 -4.87 -4.21 -4.63
CA MET A 145 -3.80 -3.98 -5.61
C MET A 145 -4.22 -4.38 -7.03
N LYS A 146 -4.87 -5.54 -7.15
CA LYS A 146 -5.37 -6.05 -8.43
C LYS A 146 -6.35 -5.07 -9.07
N ASN A 147 -7.32 -4.57 -8.30
CA ASN A 147 -8.37 -3.69 -8.82
C ASN A 147 -7.86 -2.28 -9.15
N VAL A 148 -6.98 -1.72 -8.32
CA VAL A 148 -6.38 -0.39 -8.58
C VAL A 148 -5.48 -0.40 -9.81
N GLY A 149 -4.76 -1.51 -10.05
CA GLY A 149 -3.88 -1.69 -11.20
C GLY A 149 -4.52 -2.32 -12.44
N ALA A 150 -5.78 -2.71 -12.38
CA ALA A 150 -6.47 -3.36 -13.49
C ALA A 150 -6.76 -2.39 -14.64
N PHE A 151 -6.67 -2.92 -15.86
CA PHE A 151 -7.21 -2.22 -17.03
C PHE A 151 -8.74 -2.20 -16.96
N ASN A 152 -9.32 -1.00 -16.81
CA ASN A 152 -10.75 -0.81 -16.68
C ASN A 152 -11.32 -0.11 -17.92
N LEU A 153 -12.21 -0.78 -18.62
CA LEU A 153 -12.90 -0.22 -19.81
C LEU A 153 -13.66 1.07 -19.47
N SER A 154 -14.23 1.16 -18.28
CA SER A 154 -14.95 2.35 -17.81
C SER A 154 -14.07 3.59 -17.68
N ASP A 155 -12.75 3.44 -17.58
CA ASP A 155 -11.81 4.56 -17.55
C ASP A 155 -11.60 5.20 -18.93
N TYR A 156 -11.83 4.43 -19.98
CA TYR A 156 -11.71 4.87 -21.37
C TYR A 156 -13.06 5.22 -22.01
N PHE A 157 -14.13 4.59 -21.53
CA PHE A 157 -15.50 4.79 -21.99
C PHE A 157 -16.40 5.14 -20.80
N PRO A 158 -16.51 6.43 -20.39
CA PRO A 158 -17.20 6.84 -19.16
C PRO A 158 -18.65 6.39 -19.05
N VAL A 159 -19.34 6.21 -20.16
CA VAL A 159 -20.73 5.69 -20.20
C VAL A 159 -20.83 4.31 -19.53
N LEU A 160 -19.76 3.50 -19.60
CA LEU A 160 -19.73 2.16 -18.99
C LEU A 160 -19.58 2.18 -17.47
N ARG A 161 -19.29 3.33 -16.85
CA ARG A 161 -19.15 3.43 -15.37
C ARG A 161 -20.42 3.02 -14.63
N VAL A 162 -21.59 3.29 -15.21
CA VAL A 162 -22.89 2.99 -14.60
C VAL A 162 -23.10 1.49 -14.42
N ILE A 163 -22.63 0.71 -15.39
CA ILE A 163 -22.84 -0.76 -15.42
C ILE A 163 -21.67 -1.55 -14.87
N ASP A 164 -20.48 -0.91 -14.70
CA ASP A 164 -19.23 -1.55 -14.22
C ASP A 164 -19.02 -2.96 -14.83
N PRO A 165 -18.84 -3.08 -16.16
CA PRO A 165 -18.94 -4.36 -16.88
C PRO A 165 -17.90 -5.39 -16.45
N GLN A 166 -16.81 -4.94 -15.85
CA GLN A 166 -15.72 -5.80 -15.33
C GLN A 166 -15.83 -6.01 -13.82
N GLY A 167 -16.76 -5.35 -13.13
CA GLY A 167 -16.94 -5.43 -11.67
C GLY A 167 -15.81 -4.80 -10.85
N ILE A 168 -14.87 -4.09 -11.50
CA ILE A 168 -13.66 -3.57 -10.86
C ILE A 168 -13.98 -2.56 -9.77
N MET A 169 -14.96 -1.67 -10.00
CA MET A 169 -15.33 -0.66 -9.00
C MET A 169 -16.02 -1.30 -7.79
N ARG A 170 -16.91 -2.27 -8.04
CA ARG A 170 -17.58 -3.04 -6.99
C ARG A 170 -16.60 -3.83 -6.15
N ASP A 171 -15.69 -4.55 -6.79
CA ASP A 171 -14.69 -5.36 -6.10
C ASP A 171 -13.69 -4.48 -5.34
N ALA A 172 -13.25 -3.35 -5.90
CA ALA A 172 -12.42 -2.37 -5.21
C ALA A 172 -13.11 -1.84 -3.94
N LYS A 173 -14.42 -1.49 -4.04
CA LYS A 173 -15.21 -1.04 -2.89
C LYS A 173 -15.22 -2.08 -1.78
N PHE A 174 -15.45 -3.35 -2.13
CA PHE A 174 -15.48 -4.44 -1.17
C PHE A 174 -14.15 -4.62 -0.42
N TYR A 175 -13.02 -4.66 -1.14
CA TYR A 175 -11.71 -4.84 -0.53
C TYR A 175 -11.24 -3.60 0.25
N PHE A 176 -11.54 -2.39 -0.24
CA PHE A 176 -11.24 -1.16 0.50
C PHE A 176 -12.01 -1.09 1.80
N GLN A 177 -13.31 -1.44 1.78
CA GLN A 177 -14.14 -1.44 2.98
C GLN A 177 -13.60 -2.43 4.02
N LYS A 178 -13.32 -3.68 3.63
CA LYS A 178 -12.72 -4.67 4.53
C LYS A 178 -11.42 -4.17 5.19
N LEU A 179 -10.55 -3.52 4.41
CA LEU A 179 -9.29 -3.01 4.97
C LEU A 179 -9.52 -1.80 5.88
N PHE A 180 -10.50 -0.94 5.58
CA PHE A 180 -10.87 0.17 6.43
C PHE A 180 -11.51 -0.27 7.75
N ASP A 181 -12.30 -1.34 7.73
CA ASP A 181 -12.86 -1.93 8.95
C ASP A 181 -11.73 -2.42 9.88
N ILE A 182 -10.72 -3.11 9.33
CA ILE A 182 -9.51 -3.51 10.09
C ILE A 182 -8.77 -2.28 10.66
N PHE A 183 -8.63 -1.21 9.89
CA PHE A 183 -8.00 0.02 10.40
C PHE A 183 -8.83 0.70 11.47
N ASP A 184 -10.16 0.73 11.33
CA ASP A 184 -11.05 1.30 12.34
C ASP A 184 -10.95 0.54 13.67
N ASP A 185 -10.87 -0.78 13.64
CA ASP A 185 -10.68 -1.61 14.84
C ASP A 185 -9.34 -1.29 15.52
N ILE A 186 -8.25 -1.19 14.76
CA ILE A 186 -6.92 -0.88 15.29
C ILE A 186 -6.86 0.53 15.87
N ILE A 187 -7.47 1.50 15.19
CA ILE A 187 -7.53 2.90 15.65
C ILE A 187 -8.35 2.98 16.94
N ASN A 188 -9.50 2.30 17.01
CA ASN A 188 -10.36 2.29 18.19
C ASN A 188 -9.64 1.64 19.39
N GLU A 189 -9.01 0.46 19.19
CA GLU A 189 -8.19 -0.21 20.21
C GLU A 189 -7.10 0.75 20.74
N ARG A 190 -6.41 1.47 19.84
CA ARG A 190 -5.38 2.41 20.22
C ARG A 190 -5.91 3.61 21.01
N LEU A 191 -7.03 4.18 20.61
CA LEU A 191 -7.64 5.30 21.31
C LEU A 191 -8.14 4.92 22.71
N GLN A 192 -8.64 3.69 22.89
CA GLN A 192 -9.04 3.17 24.21
C GLN A 192 -7.82 3.04 25.13
N VAL A 193 -6.72 2.46 24.63
CA VAL A 193 -5.49 2.29 25.41
C VAL A 193 -4.87 3.63 25.80
N ARG A 194 -4.93 4.65 24.93
CA ARG A 194 -4.48 6.01 25.25
C ARG A 194 -5.21 6.63 26.43
N GLY A 195 -6.48 6.27 26.65
CA GLY A 195 -7.28 6.76 27.79
C GLY A 195 -6.90 6.11 29.12
N THR A 196 -6.21 4.98 29.10
CA THR A 196 -5.94 4.14 30.29
C THR A 196 -4.47 3.96 30.62
N SER A 197 -3.54 4.25 29.70
CA SER A 197 -2.09 4.01 29.87
C SER A 197 -1.26 5.28 29.66
N GLU A 198 -0.28 5.50 30.54
CA GLU A 198 0.68 6.61 30.41
C GLU A 198 1.76 6.36 29.33
N THR A 199 1.93 5.13 28.86
CA THR A 199 2.99 4.78 27.90
C THR A 199 2.49 4.84 26.47
N LYS A 200 2.90 5.88 25.74
CA LYS A 200 2.68 5.99 24.29
C LYS A 200 3.56 5.00 23.53
N LYS A 201 2.99 4.31 22.54
CA LYS A 201 3.77 3.50 21.60
C LYS A 201 4.56 4.41 20.65
N ASN A 202 5.74 3.96 20.23
CA ASN A 202 6.58 4.73 19.30
C ASN A 202 6.45 4.18 17.87
N ASP A 203 5.23 4.16 17.34
CA ASP A 203 4.92 3.70 15.97
C ASP A 203 4.29 4.81 15.12
N LEU A 204 4.06 4.49 13.84
CA LEU A 204 3.49 5.46 12.91
C LEU A 204 2.06 5.87 13.32
N LEU A 205 1.23 4.90 13.71
CA LEU A 205 -0.16 5.19 14.09
C LEU A 205 -0.24 6.20 15.23
N GLU A 206 0.65 6.07 16.23
CA GLU A 206 0.72 7.00 17.35
C GLU A 206 1.05 8.43 16.89
N ALA A 207 2.05 8.57 16.01
CA ALA A 207 2.41 9.88 15.45
C ALA A 207 1.29 10.50 14.63
N LEU A 208 0.63 9.71 13.79
CA LEU A 208 -0.48 10.19 12.96
C LEU A 208 -1.72 10.54 13.78
N LEU A 209 -2.00 9.81 14.86
CA LEU A 209 -3.08 10.15 15.79
C LEU A 209 -2.78 11.46 16.53
N ASP A 210 -1.54 11.74 16.90
CA ASP A 210 -1.17 13.02 17.50
C ASP A 210 -1.43 14.19 16.53
N HIS A 211 -1.11 14.04 15.24
CA HIS A 211 -1.44 15.03 14.20
C HIS A 211 -2.95 15.20 14.02
N SER A 212 -3.70 14.11 14.02
CA SER A 212 -5.16 14.12 13.87
C SER A 212 -5.86 14.78 15.06
N ILE A 213 -5.42 14.50 16.29
CA ILE A 213 -6.01 15.10 17.51
C ILE A 213 -5.72 16.59 17.60
N LYS A 214 -4.53 17.02 17.18
CA LYS A 214 -4.17 18.44 17.11
C LYS A 214 -4.82 19.17 15.93
N ASN A 215 -5.53 18.43 15.08
CA ASN A 215 -6.10 18.91 13.81
C ASN A 215 -5.09 19.68 12.94
N GLU A 216 -3.84 19.23 12.96
CA GLU A 216 -2.80 19.81 12.13
C GLU A 216 -3.13 19.58 10.65
N PHE A 217 -3.17 20.65 9.85
CA PHE A 217 -3.44 20.58 8.42
C PHE A 217 -4.83 20.02 8.05
N GLU A 218 -5.84 20.13 8.92
CA GLU A 218 -7.18 19.54 8.72
C GLU A 218 -7.13 18.01 8.51
N PHE A 219 -6.14 17.35 9.11
CA PHE A 219 -5.90 15.92 8.99
C PHE A 219 -6.86 15.14 9.90
N GLY A 220 -7.87 14.57 9.28
CA GLY A 220 -8.92 13.81 9.97
C GLY A 220 -8.71 12.29 10.00
N ARG A 221 -9.63 11.58 10.68
CA ARG A 221 -9.63 10.11 10.75
C ARG A 221 -9.72 9.46 9.34
N ASN A 222 -10.44 10.09 8.41
CA ASN A 222 -10.55 9.58 7.05
C ASN A 222 -9.19 9.65 6.33
N ASP A 223 -8.49 10.79 6.41
CA ASP A 223 -7.15 10.95 5.83
C ASP A 223 -6.16 9.94 6.41
N LEU A 224 -6.27 9.69 7.72
CA LEU A 224 -5.46 8.68 8.42
C LEU A 224 -5.66 7.29 7.79
N LYS A 225 -6.90 6.84 7.59
CA LYS A 225 -7.18 5.52 6.99
C LYS A 225 -6.64 5.40 5.57
N HIS A 226 -6.82 6.44 4.76
CA HIS A 226 -6.30 6.47 3.39
C HIS A 226 -4.77 6.50 3.33
N LEU A 227 -4.12 7.16 4.29
CA LEU A 227 -2.66 7.15 4.40
C LEU A 227 -2.12 5.77 4.81
N LEU A 228 -2.79 5.12 5.77
CA LEU A 228 -2.48 3.74 6.18
C LEU A 228 -2.68 2.75 5.02
N LEU A 229 -3.77 2.91 4.25
CA LEU A 229 -4.02 2.11 3.04
C LEU A 229 -2.86 2.21 2.04
N VAL A 230 -2.41 3.42 1.75
CA VAL A 230 -1.28 3.65 0.85
C VAL A 230 -0.01 3.02 1.42
N SER A 231 0.26 3.19 2.72
CA SER A 231 1.46 2.67 3.37
C SER A 231 1.53 1.14 3.32
N VAL A 232 0.44 0.45 3.65
CA VAL A 232 0.35 -1.02 3.60
C VAL A 232 0.51 -1.52 2.18
N ASN A 233 -0.22 -0.95 1.22
CA ASN A 233 -0.19 -1.44 -0.16
C ASN A 233 1.14 -1.16 -0.87
N LEU A 234 1.71 0.05 -0.71
CA LEU A 234 2.95 0.43 -1.40
C LEU A 234 4.13 -0.44 -0.99
N ILE A 235 4.26 -0.74 0.29
CA ILE A 235 5.38 -1.51 0.82
C ILE A 235 5.22 -3.00 0.50
N THR A 236 3.99 -3.51 0.55
CA THR A 236 3.67 -4.90 0.19
C THR A 236 3.88 -5.16 -1.30
N PHE A 237 3.48 -4.22 -2.16
CA PHE A 237 3.61 -4.33 -3.62
C PHE A 237 5.06 -4.40 -4.10
N ASN A 238 5.95 -3.55 -3.62
CA ASN A 238 7.34 -3.52 -4.05
C ASN A 238 8.07 -4.85 -3.83
N LYS A 239 7.72 -5.59 -2.78
CA LYS A 239 8.30 -6.91 -2.50
C LYS A 239 7.68 -8.03 -3.34
N LEU A 240 6.36 -7.94 -3.63
CA LEU A 240 5.64 -8.95 -4.44
C LEU A 240 6.00 -8.88 -5.94
N VAL A 241 6.18 -7.68 -6.49
CA VAL A 241 6.61 -7.51 -7.89
C VAL A 241 8.02 -8.04 -8.11
N GLY A 242 8.94 -7.78 -7.17
CA GLY A 242 10.28 -8.37 -7.19
C GLY A 242 10.25 -9.90 -7.23
N TYR A 243 9.33 -10.53 -6.49
CA TYR A 243 9.19 -11.99 -6.44
C TYR A 243 8.63 -12.60 -7.74
N LYS A 244 7.61 -11.99 -8.35
CA LYS A 244 7.07 -12.48 -9.66
C LYS A 244 8.10 -12.40 -10.78
N HIS A 245 8.92 -11.34 -10.83
CA HIS A 245 9.99 -11.24 -11.83
C HIS A 245 11.13 -12.22 -11.60
N THR A 246 11.39 -12.64 -10.36
CA THR A 246 12.43 -13.61 -10.03
C THR A 246 11.98 -15.05 -10.30
N CYS A 247 10.69 -15.37 -10.12
CA CYS A 247 10.14 -16.70 -10.36
C CYS A 247 9.79 -16.97 -11.84
N LEU A 248 9.73 -15.95 -12.70
CA LEU A 248 9.40 -16.10 -14.13
C LEU A 248 10.62 -16.13 -15.05
N LYS A 249 11.84 -16.16 -14.51
CA LYS A 249 12.99 -16.55 -15.35
C LYS A 249 13.00 -18.07 -15.47
N PRO A 250 12.71 -18.64 -16.67
CA PRO A 250 12.82 -20.06 -16.84
C PRO A 250 14.29 -20.47 -16.63
N LEU A 251 14.49 -21.56 -15.92
CA LEU A 251 15.75 -22.31 -15.78
C LEU A 251 16.23 -22.91 -17.12
N SER A 252 16.24 -22.12 -18.19
CA SER A 252 16.63 -22.58 -19.53
C SER A 252 17.87 -21.86 -20.09
N MET A 253 18.85 -21.55 -19.23
CA MET A 253 20.17 -21.14 -19.68
C MET A 253 21.25 -21.80 -18.83
N TYR A 254 21.30 -23.10 -18.82
CA TYR A 254 22.53 -23.88 -18.62
C TYR A 254 22.38 -25.16 -19.44
N ASN A 255 22.80 -25.07 -20.69
CA ASN A 255 23.41 -26.11 -21.52
C ASN A 255 24.52 -25.44 -22.32
#